data_7c54fa4947e5d9dfc1c9196b5d130852
#
_entry.id   7c54fa4947e5d9dfc1c9196b5d130852
#
_cell.length_a   1.000
_cell.length_b   1.000
_cell.length_c   1.000
_cell.angle_alpha   90.00
_cell.angle_beta   90.00
_cell.angle_gamma   90.00
#
_symmetry.space_group_name_H-M   'P 1'
#
loop_
_entity.id
_entity.type
_entity.pdbx_description
1 polymer ?
#
loop_
_entity_poly.entity_id
_entity_poly.type
_entity_poly.pdbx_seq_one_letter_code
_entity_poly.pdbx_strand_id
1 'polypeptide(L)'
;SDLPAFVVMSTGSGISGGAANWASGFLPTTHTGVRFRNQGDPILNVASPTGVDARLQRDTLDLVRAMNEQQLGVVGDPEIATRISASEMAFRLQTSAPELMDLKQESRGTLDLYGCDPDKPSFARACLLARRMVERGVRFINIYHEGWDAHSDVTGNHTGNCKATDQASAALVKDLKRLGLLYSTLVIWGG
;
A
#
# COMPACT_ATOMS: atom_id res chain seq x y z
N SER A 1 -13.79 -2.70 -1.55
CA SER A 1 -12.58 -1.97 -1.96
C SER A 1 -11.88 -2.71 -3.08
N ASP A 2 -11.41 -1.99 -4.10
CA ASP A 2 -10.57 -2.55 -5.18
C ASP A 2 -9.08 -2.57 -4.80
N LEU A 3 -8.79 -2.20 -3.56
CA LEU A 3 -7.46 -2.22 -2.95
C LEU A 3 -7.37 -3.34 -1.89
N PRO A 4 -6.15 -3.84 -1.61
CA PRO A 4 -5.92 -4.81 -0.55
C PRO A 4 -6.37 -4.30 0.81
N ALA A 5 -6.82 -5.19 1.68
CA ALA A 5 -7.19 -4.83 3.04
C ALA A 5 -6.00 -4.38 3.90
N PHE A 6 -4.80 -4.89 3.59
CA PHE A 6 -3.55 -4.54 4.26
C PHE A 6 -2.50 -4.08 3.24
N VAL A 7 -2.03 -2.85 3.38
CA VAL A 7 -1.01 -2.23 2.53
C VAL A 7 0.21 -1.84 3.37
N VAL A 8 1.37 -2.05 2.78
CA VAL A 8 2.68 -1.72 3.39
C VAL A 8 3.45 -0.80 2.48
N MET A 9 3.98 0.28 3.02
CA MET A 9 4.88 1.22 2.33
C MET A 9 6.17 1.40 3.12
N SER A 10 7.26 1.68 2.42
CA SER A 10 8.51 2.10 3.04
C SER A 10 9.06 3.35 2.38
N THR A 11 9.75 4.17 3.15
CA THR A 11 10.37 5.41 2.66
C THR A 11 11.87 5.29 2.45
N GLY A 12 12.45 4.16 2.85
CA GLY A 12 13.86 3.83 2.68
C GLY A 12 14.10 2.76 1.61
N SER A 13 15.33 2.28 1.56
CA SER A 13 15.78 1.25 0.62
C SER A 13 15.25 -0.16 0.92
N GLY A 14 14.77 -0.39 2.14
CA GLY A 14 14.26 -1.67 2.60
C GLY A 14 13.38 -1.54 3.83
N ILE A 15 13.00 -2.66 4.40
CA ILE A 15 12.36 -2.77 5.71
C ILE A 15 13.14 -3.82 6.47
N SER A 16 13.70 -3.44 7.64
CA SER A 16 14.42 -4.39 8.51
C SER A 16 13.49 -5.54 8.88
N GLY A 17 13.98 -6.78 8.78
CA GLY A 17 13.14 -7.98 8.94
C GLY A 17 12.39 -8.43 7.67
N GLY A 18 12.39 -7.61 6.60
CA GLY A 18 11.85 -8.00 5.29
C GLY A 18 10.37 -8.38 5.31
N ALA A 19 10.00 -9.32 4.44
CA ALA A 19 8.61 -9.73 4.24
C ALA A 19 7.94 -10.37 5.47
N ALA A 20 8.70 -10.81 6.47
CA ALA A 20 8.16 -11.36 7.71
C ALA A 20 7.27 -10.34 8.46
N ASN A 21 7.55 -9.04 8.31
CA ASN A 21 6.79 -7.98 8.98
C ASN A 21 5.36 -7.79 8.45
N TRP A 22 5.04 -8.31 7.27
CA TRP A 22 3.70 -8.21 6.69
C TRP A 22 3.17 -9.53 6.14
N ALA A 23 3.87 -10.62 6.42
CA ALA A 23 3.36 -11.96 6.16
C ALA A 23 2.18 -12.28 7.08
N SER A 24 1.32 -13.18 6.64
CA SER A 24 0.17 -13.63 7.43
C SER A 24 0.53 -14.45 8.66
N GLY A 25 1.77 -14.93 8.75
CA GLY A 25 2.21 -15.84 9.83
C GLY A 25 1.41 -17.15 9.82
N PHE A 26 0.70 -17.42 10.90
CA PHE A 26 -0.17 -18.59 11.04
C PHE A 26 -1.61 -18.33 10.53
N LEU A 27 -1.93 -17.10 10.14
CA LEU A 27 -3.23 -16.76 9.57
C LEU A 27 -3.30 -17.15 8.08
N PRO A 28 -4.50 -17.28 7.51
CA PRO A 28 -4.65 -17.48 6.06
C PRO A 28 -3.92 -16.42 5.24
N THR A 29 -3.40 -16.79 4.09
CA THR A 29 -2.60 -15.90 3.21
C THR A 29 -3.36 -14.67 2.71
N THR A 30 -4.69 -14.67 2.79
CA THR A 30 -5.54 -13.49 2.55
C THR A 30 -5.25 -12.30 3.47
N HIS A 31 -4.58 -12.55 4.60
CA HIS A 31 -4.17 -11.52 5.57
C HIS A 31 -2.75 -10.99 5.33
N THR A 32 -2.06 -11.48 4.31
CA THR A 32 -0.73 -10.97 3.93
C THR A 32 -0.83 -9.54 3.42
N GLY A 33 0.06 -8.67 3.91
CA GLY A 33 0.16 -7.30 3.43
C GLY A 33 0.71 -7.21 2.02
N VAL A 34 0.19 -6.29 1.22
CA VAL A 34 0.66 -6.00 -0.12
C VAL A 34 1.58 -4.79 -0.07
N ARG A 35 2.83 -4.97 -0.52
CA ARG A 35 3.81 -3.89 -0.54
C ARG A 35 3.57 -2.97 -1.73
N PHE A 36 3.27 -1.70 -1.44
CA PHE A 36 3.24 -0.61 -2.40
C PHE A 36 4.57 0.12 -2.41
N ARG A 37 5.11 0.34 -3.59
CA ARG A 37 6.33 1.12 -3.78
C ARG A 37 6.01 2.61 -3.75
N ASN A 38 6.86 3.37 -3.10
CA ASN A 38 6.71 4.83 -3.02
C ASN A 38 7.18 5.55 -4.29
N GLN A 39 7.69 4.82 -5.28
CA GLN A 39 8.17 5.35 -6.56
C GLN A 39 8.08 4.29 -7.67
N GLY A 40 7.88 4.73 -8.91
CA GLY A 40 7.74 3.87 -10.08
C GLY A 40 6.45 3.07 -10.06
N ASP A 41 6.46 1.85 -10.60
CA ASP A 41 5.29 0.99 -10.57
C ASP A 41 4.85 0.71 -9.13
N PRO A 42 3.58 0.96 -8.78
CA PRO A 42 3.09 0.84 -7.41
C PRO A 42 3.35 -0.54 -6.80
N ILE A 43 3.16 -1.57 -7.60
CA ILE A 43 3.33 -2.97 -7.22
C ILE A 43 4.16 -3.65 -8.30
N LEU A 44 5.16 -4.44 -7.88
CA LEU A 44 5.98 -5.18 -8.82
C LEU A 44 5.14 -6.22 -9.58
N ASN A 45 5.38 -6.32 -10.88
CA ASN A 45 4.77 -7.33 -11.76
C ASN A 45 3.24 -7.27 -11.85
N VAL A 46 2.62 -6.11 -11.55
CA VAL A 46 1.17 -5.91 -11.72
C VAL A 46 0.82 -5.55 -13.16
N ALA A 47 1.74 -4.93 -13.91
CA ALA A 47 1.49 -4.58 -15.30
C ALA A 47 1.26 -5.83 -16.18
N SER A 48 0.35 -5.72 -17.14
CA SER A 48 0.12 -6.79 -18.12
C SER A 48 1.38 -7.04 -18.96
N PRO A 49 1.71 -8.29 -19.28
CA PRO A 49 2.81 -8.59 -20.20
C PRO A 49 2.59 -7.94 -21.57
N THR A 50 3.68 -7.67 -22.27
CA THR A 50 3.61 -7.12 -23.63
C THR A 50 2.77 -8.03 -24.54
N GLY A 51 1.80 -7.44 -25.23
CA GLY A 51 0.89 -8.18 -26.12
C GLY A 51 -0.36 -8.75 -25.46
N VAL A 52 -0.51 -8.59 -24.15
CA VAL A 52 -1.72 -8.97 -23.40
C VAL A 52 -2.54 -7.72 -23.12
N ASP A 53 -3.67 -7.56 -23.80
CA ASP A 53 -4.62 -6.50 -23.51
C ASP A 53 -5.53 -6.87 -22.32
N ALA A 54 -6.28 -5.89 -21.82
CA ALA A 54 -7.17 -6.06 -20.66
C ALA A 54 -8.26 -7.13 -20.89
N ARG A 55 -8.72 -7.30 -22.13
CA ARG A 55 -9.74 -8.29 -22.47
C ARG A 55 -9.16 -9.71 -22.42
N LEU A 56 -8.04 -9.94 -23.11
CA LEU A 56 -7.37 -11.23 -23.09
C LEU A 56 -6.97 -11.63 -21.67
N GLN A 57 -6.54 -10.67 -20.88
CA GLN A 57 -6.21 -10.92 -19.47
C GLN A 57 -7.45 -11.28 -18.66
N ARG A 58 -8.58 -10.59 -18.83
CA ARG A 58 -9.84 -10.91 -18.17
C ARG A 58 -10.30 -12.32 -18.54
N ASP A 59 -10.33 -12.64 -19.82
CA ASP A 59 -10.73 -13.96 -20.33
C ASP A 59 -9.83 -15.08 -19.77
N THR A 60 -8.52 -14.82 -19.67
CA THR A 60 -7.56 -15.77 -19.08
C THR A 60 -7.84 -15.99 -17.59
N LEU A 61 -8.10 -14.93 -16.83
CA LEU A 61 -8.40 -15.03 -15.40
C LEU A 61 -9.74 -15.73 -15.14
N ASP A 62 -10.75 -15.50 -15.98
CA ASP A 62 -12.05 -16.18 -15.89
C ASP A 62 -11.90 -17.68 -16.15
N LEU A 63 -11.06 -18.08 -17.12
CA LEU A 63 -10.74 -19.48 -17.36
C LEU A 63 -10.02 -20.12 -16.16
N VAL A 64 -8.95 -19.47 -15.65
CA VAL A 64 -8.19 -19.95 -14.48
C VAL A 64 -9.09 -20.05 -13.26
N ARG A 65 -9.98 -19.08 -13.06
CA ARG A 65 -10.97 -19.11 -12.00
C ARG A 65 -11.90 -20.31 -12.12
N ALA A 66 -12.48 -20.56 -13.29
CA ALA A 66 -13.37 -21.70 -13.52
C ALA A 66 -12.66 -23.04 -13.25
N MET A 67 -11.40 -23.19 -13.67
CA MET A 67 -10.59 -24.38 -13.37
C MET A 67 -10.34 -24.54 -11.87
N ASN A 68 -9.99 -23.45 -11.17
CA ASN A 68 -9.77 -23.50 -9.72
C ASN A 68 -11.06 -23.77 -8.94
N GLU A 69 -12.21 -23.24 -9.36
CA GLU A 69 -13.52 -23.52 -8.75
C GLU A 69 -13.91 -25.02 -8.92
N GLN A 70 -13.64 -25.60 -10.07
CA GLN A 70 -13.82 -27.05 -10.29
C GLN A 70 -12.90 -27.85 -9.35
N GLN A 71 -11.63 -27.48 -9.24
CA GLN A 71 -10.68 -28.15 -8.34
C GLN A 71 -11.09 -28.00 -6.88
N LEU A 72 -11.56 -26.81 -6.47
CA LEU A 72 -12.06 -26.58 -5.11
C LEU A 72 -13.23 -27.51 -4.77
N GLY A 73 -14.14 -27.73 -5.72
CA GLY A 73 -15.26 -28.66 -5.55
C GLY A 73 -14.85 -30.12 -5.39
N VAL A 74 -13.69 -30.51 -5.93
CA VAL A 74 -13.16 -31.89 -5.85
C VAL A 74 -12.26 -32.08 -4.60
N VAL A 75 -11.36 -31.15 -4.35
CA VAL A 75 -10.30 -31.27 -3.31
C VAL A 75 -10.74 -30.66 -1.99
N GLY A 76 -11.55 -29.57 -2.01
CA GLY A 76 -12.04 -28.88 -0.81
C GLY A 76 -10.96 -28.04 -0.09
N ASP A 77 -9.80 -27.78 -0.72
CA ASP A 77 -8.70 -27.03 -0.08
C ASP A 77 -9.02 -25.53 -0.07
N PRO A 78 -9.12 -24.88 1.12
CA PRO A 78 -9.38 -23.45 1.25
C PRO A 78 -8.35 -22.54 0.56
N GLU A 79 -7.11 -23.00 0.36
CA GLU A 79 -6.06 -22.23 -0.32
C GLU A 79 -6.40 -22.00 -1.80
N ILE A 80 -7.22 -22.83 -2.43
CA ILE A 80 -7.69 -22.63 -3.80
C ILE A 80 -8.58 -21.38 -3.85
N ALA A 81 -9.48 -21.20 -2.90
CA ALA A 81 -10.32 -20.00 -2.79
C ALA A 81 -9.47 -18.74 -2.58
N THR A 82 -8.41 -18.85 -1.78
CA THR A 82 -7.45 -17.77 -1.57
C THR A 82 -6.73 -17.38 -2.85
N ARG A 83 -6.29 -18.33 -3.67
CA ARG A 83 -5.64 -18.08 -4.97
C ARG A 83 -6.58 -17.37 -5.95
N ILE A 84 -7.85 -17.79 -6.02
CA ILE A 84 -8.88 -17.11 -6.83
C ILE A 84 -9.00 -15.65 -6.41
N SER A 85 -9.15 -15.40 -5.11
CA SER A 85 -9.27 -14.05 -4.55
C SER A 85 -8.03 -13.19 -4.81
N ALA A 86 -6.82 -13.78 -4.70
CA ALA A 86 -5.57 -13.08 -4.97
C ALA A 86 -5.42 -12.68 -6.44
N SER A 87 -5.82 -13.56 -7.38
CA SER A 87 -5.78 -13.29 -8.81
C SER A 87 -6.74 -12.16 -9.20
N GLU A 88 -7.96 -12.17 -8.66
CA GLU A 88 -8.94 -11.09 -8.83
C GLU A 88 -8.43 -9.76 -8.26
N MET A 89 -7.81 -9.78 -7.09
CA MET A 89 -7.22 -8.59 -6.48
C MET A 89 -6.08 -8.04 -7.35
N ALA A 90 -5.19 -8.89 -7.85
CA ALA A 90 -4.11 -8.48 -8.73
C ALA A 90 -4.62 -7.79 -10.00
N PHE A 91 -5.68 -8.32 -10.61
CA PHE A 91 -6.31 -7.70 -11.78
C PHE A 91 -6.90 -6.31 -11.48
N ARG A 92 -7.62 -6.17 -10.38
CA ARG A 92 -8.18 -4.86 -9.97
C ARG A 92 -7.09 -3.84 -9.68
N LEU A 93 -5.98 -4.27 -9.10
CA LEU A 93 -4.84 -3.42 -8.78
C LEU A 93 -4.16 -2.83 -10.01
N GLN A 94 -4.23 -3.48 -11.16
CA GLN A 94 -3.68 -2.94 -12.41
C GLN A 94 -4.30 -1.61 -12.81
N THR A 95 -5.58 -1.42 -12.52
CA THR A 95 -6.30 -0.17 -12.82
C THR A 95 -6.31 0.78 -11.64
N SER A 96 -6.59 0.28 -10.44
CA SER A 96 -6.79 1.14 -9.25
C SER A 96 -5.50 1.67 -8.64
N ALA A 97 -4.39 0.92 -8.74
CA ALA A 97 -3.13 1.36 -8.13
C ALA A 97 -2.49 2.56 -8.85
N PRO A 98 -2.42 2.63 -10.19
CA PRO A 98 -1.91 3.82 -10.87
C PRO A 98 -2.71 5.09 -10.53
N GLU A 99 -4.03 5.01 -10.53
CA GLU A 99 -4.89 6.13 -10.15
C GLU A 99 -4.66 6.58 -8.70
N LEU A 100 -4.54 5.63 -7.77
CA LEU A 100 -4.24 5.93 -6.37
C LEU A 100 -2.91 6.69 -6.24
N MET A 101 -1.89 6.27 -6.98
CA MET A 101 -0.52 6.80 -6.90
C MET A 101 -0.32 8.14 -7.59
N ASP A 102 -1.24 8.55 -8.46
CA ASP A 102 -1.18 9.84 -9.15
C ASP A 102 -1.57 10.99 -8.21
N LEU A 103 -0.58 11.52 -7.52
CA LEU A 103 -0.75 12.66 -6.60
C LEU A 103 -0.84 14.02 -7.30
N LYS A 104 -0.66 14.08 -8.64
CA LYS A 104 -0.86 15.31 -9.40
C LYS A 104 -2.32 15.79 -9.42
N GLN A 105 -3.23 14.88 -9.09
CA GLN A 105 -4.65 15.19 -8.93
C GLN A 105 -4.97 15.91 -7.61
N GLU A 106 -4.05 15.94 -6.66
CA GLU A 106 -4.23 16.62 -5.39
C GLU A 106 -4.11 18.15 -5.55
N SER A 107 -4.86 18.87 -4.73
CA SER A 107 -4.76 20.34 -4.74
C SER A 107 -3.37 20.80 -4.27
N ARG A 108 -2.92 21.95 -4.73
CA ARG A 108 -1.68 22.56 -4.27
C ARG A 108 -1.67 22.73 -2.75
N GLY A 109 -2.80 23.16 -2.16
CA GLY A 109 -2.94 23.30 -0.72
C GLY A 109 -2.77 21.98 0.03
N THR A 110 -3.25 20.85 -0.52
CA THR A 110 -3.03 19.54 0.06
C THR A 110 -1.55 19.15 -0.01
N LEU A 111 -0.91 19.31 -1.17
CA LEU A 111 0.52 19.01 -1.33
C LEU A 111 1.39 19.84 -0.35
N ASP A 112 1.10 21.14 -0.23
CA ASP A 112 1.82 22.03 0.68
C ASP A 112 1.57 21.69 2.16
N LEU A 113 0.35 21.27 2.52
CA LEU A 113 0.02 20.81 3.88
C LEU A 113 0.92 19.64 4.30
N TYR A 114 1.09 18.64 3.42
CA TYR A 114 1.93 17.47 3.68
C TYR A 114 3.42 17.74 3.48
N GLY A 115 3.81 18.84 2.81
CA GLY A 115 5.16 19.06 2.34
C GLY A 115 5.57 18.04 1.26
N CYS A 116 4.62 17.64 0.43
CA CYS A 116 4.76 16.55 -0.53
C CYS A 116 5.10 17.07 -1.93
N ASP A 117 6.22 16.61 -2.49
CA ASP A 117 6.48 16.69 -3.92
C ASP A 117 5.88 15.43 -4.58
N PRO A 118 4.88 15.57 -5.48
CA PRO A 118 4.18 14.42 -6.07
C PRO A 118 5.09 13.52 -6.92
N ASP A 119 6.21 14.04 -7.40
CA ASP A 119 7.13 13.31 -8.27
C ASP A 119 8.31 12.66 -7.51
N LYS A 120 8.46 12.94 -6.20
CA LYS A 120 9.57 12.43 -5.40
C LYS A 120 9.12 11.48 -4.29
N PRO A 121 9.81 10.35 -4.09
CA PRO A 121 9.56 9.48 -2.96
C PRO A 121 9.90 10.20 -1.65
N SER A 122 9.00 10.14 -0.67
CA SER A 122 9.21 10.74 0.64
C SER A 122 8.24 10.15 1.67
N PHE A 123 8.49 10.40 2.94
CA PHE A 123 7.54 10.08 4.01
C PHE A 123 6.22 10.86 3.83
N ALA A 124 6.31 12.12 3.41
CA ALA A 124 5.15 12.95 3.10
C ALA A 124 4.29 12.34 1.99
N ARG A 125 4.90 11.81 0.93
CA ARG A 125 4.21 11.09 -0.12
C ARG A 125 3.50 9.83 0.41
N ALA A 126 4.17 9.05 1.26
CA ALA A 126 3.56 7.86 1.87
C ALA A 126 2.37 8.21 2.77
N CYS A 127 2.45 9.28 3.57
CA CYS A 127 1.34 9.76 4.39
C CYS A 127 0.13 10.22 3.54
N LEU A 128 0.38 10.95 2.46
CA LEU A 128 -0.68 11.40 1.56
C LEU A 128 -1.34 10.22 0.83
N LEU A 129 -0.57 9.24 0.41
CA LEU A 129 -1.08 7.98 -0.16
C LEU A 129 -1.91 7.20 0.87
N ALA A 130 -1.47 7.13 2.13
CA ALA A 130 -2.22 6.48 3.20
C ALA A 130 -3.60 7.14 3.40
N ARG A 131 -3.69 8.47 3.38
CA ARG A 131 -4.97 9.19 3.44
C ARG A 131 -5.88 8.76 2.27
N ARG A 132 -5.37 8.73 1.03
CA ARG A 132 -6.13 8.29 -0.16
C ARG A 132 -6.56 6.83 -0.06
N MET A 133 -5.75 5.97 0.55
CA MET A 133 -6.09 4.57 0.82
C MET A 133 -7.22 4.44 1.84
N VAL A 134 -7.18 5.25 2.92
CA VAL A 134 -8.28 5.29 3.92
C VAL A 134 -9.58 5.71 3.25
N GLU A 135 -9.58 6.74 2.40
CA GLU A 135 -10.77 7.17 1.63
C GLU A 135 -11.36 6.05 0.77
N ARG A 136 -10.50 5.14 0.27
CA ARG A 136 -10.90 3.98 -0.55
C ARG A 136 -11.20 2.72 0.28
N GLY A 137 -11.17 2.82 1.61
CA GLY A 137 -11.53 1.74 2.51
C GLY A 137 -10.47 0.68 2.74
N VAL A 138 -9.19 0.99 2.55
CA VAL A 138 -8.08 0.14 3.02
C VAL A 138 -8.11 0.11 4.54
N ARG A 139 -8.08 -1.08 5.12
CA ARG A 139 -8.33 -1.27 6.56
C ARG A 139 -7.07 -1.16 7.41
N PHE A 140 -5.93 -1.57 6.88
CA PHE A 140 -4.66 -1.57 7.59
C PHE A 140 -3.55 -1.02 6.69
N ILE A 141 -2.81 -0.03 7.16
CA ILE A 141 -1.76 0.63 6.40
C ILE A 141 -0.55 0.79 7.32
N ASN A 142 0.58 0.19 6.94
CA ASN A 142 1.85 0.39 7.59
C ASN A 142 2.77 1.27 6.74
N ILE A 143 3.31 2.30 7.36
CA ILE A 143 4.38 3.12 6.78
C ILE A 143 5.63 2.91 7.60
N TYR A 144 6.64 2.30 7.00
CA TYR A 144 7.95 2.11 7.64
C TYR A 144 8.88 3.26 7.25
N HIS A 145 9.45 3.92 8.27
CA HIS A 145 10.49 4.92 8.11
C HIS A 145 11.71 4.48 8.91
N GLU A 146 12.82 4.25 8.20
CA GLU A 146 14.04 3.70 8.77
C GLU A 146 14.99 4.81 9.27
N GLY A 147 16.06 4.39 9.96
CA GLY A 147 17.18 5.28 10.30
C GLY A 147 17.08 5.90 11.69
N TRP A 148 16.20 5.42 12.55
CA TRP A 148 16.10 5.91 13.94
C TRP A 148 17.15 5.33 14.89
N ASP A 149 17.71 4.15 14.57
CA ASP A 149 18.79 3.52 15.31
C ASP A 149 20.14 4.13 14.91
N ALA A 150 20.50 5.24 15.55
CA ALA A 150 21.69 6.00 15.24
C ALA A 150 22.86 5.61 16.15
N HIS A 151 23.91 5.04 15.57
CA HIS A 151 25.14 4.68 16.26
C HIS A 151 26.24 5.77 16.18
N SER A 152 26.03 6.82 15.39
CA SER A 152 26.90 7.98 15.25
C SER A 152 26.08 9.21 14.91
N ASP A 153 26.56 10.40 15.26
CA ASP A 153 25.86 11.68 15.03
C ASP A 153 24.36 11.63 15.38
N VAL A 154 24.06 11.17 16.59
CA VAL A 154 22.67 10.98 17.07
C VAL A 154 21.84 12.26 16.88
N THR A 155 22.39 13.43 17.19
CA THR A 155 21.68 14.71 17.06
C THR A 155 21.35 15.02 15.60
N GLY A 156 22.30 14.90 14.70
CA GLY A 156 22.08 15.15 13.26
C GLY A 156 21.09 14.15 12.66
N ASN A 157 21.26 12.87 12.95
CA ASN A 157 20.37 11.81 12.49
C ASN A 157 18.92 12.04 12.94
N HIS A 158 18.68 12.20 14.23
CA HIS A 158 17.31 12.38 14.74
C HIS A 158 16.70 13.70 14.27
N THR A 159 17.47 14.77 14.18
CA THR A 159 17.00 16.03 13.60
C THR A 159 16.56 15.85 12.15
N GLY A 160 17.31 15.08 11.36
CA GLY A 160 16.95 14.76 9.99
C GLY A 160 15.65 13.95 9.89
N ASN A 161 15.53 12.89 10.70
CA ASN A 161 14.35 12.05 10.74
C ASN A 161 13.09 12.82 11.22
N CYS A 162 13.22 13.63 12.27
CA CYS A 162 12.11 14.49 12.72
C CYS A 162 11.65 15.44 11.62
N LYS A 163 12.58 16.14 10.95
CA LYS A 163 12.24 17.04 9.84
C LYS A 163 11.55 16.31 8.68
N ALA A 164 11.92 15.08 8.42
CA ALA A 164 11.31 14.27 7.35
C ALA A 164 9.89 13.82 7.69
N THR A 165 9.56 13.64 8.97
CA THR A 165 8.33 12.95 9.41
C THR A 165 7.30 13.87 10.07
N ASP A 166 7.70 14.92 10.78
CA ASP A 166 6.84 15.77 11.61
C ASP A 166 5.68 16.39 10.83
N GLN A 167 6.01 17.15 9.79
CA GLN A 167 4.98 17.87 9.01
C GLN A 167 3.95 16.91 8.43
N ALA A 168 4.40 15.81 7.83
CA ALA A 168 3.51 14.88 7.16
C ALA A 168 2.64 14.08 8.13
N SER A 169 3.17 13.73 9.31
CA SER A 169 2.39 13.08 10.37
C SER A 169 1.28 13.99 10.90
N ALA A 170 1.63 15.24 11.18
CA ALA A 170 0.64 16.25 11.60
C ALA A 170 -0.40 16.53 10.50
N ALA A 171 0.03 16.57 9.23
CA ALA A 171 -0.84 16.76 8.09
C ALA A 171 -1.84 15.61 7.94
N LEU A 172 -1.39 14.36 8.06
CA LEU A 172 -2.25 13.18 7.98
C LEU A 172 -3.39 13.24 9.01
N VAL A 173 -3.08 13.51 10.27
CA VAL A 173 -4.09 13.59 11.32
C VAL A 173 -5.06 14.76 11.09
N LYS A 174 -4.55 15.94 10.69
CA LYS A 174 -5.37 17.11 10.38
C LYS A 174 -6.30 16.84 9.18
N ASP A 175 -5.79 16.21 8.15
CA ASP A 175 -6.55 15.93 6.91
C ASP A 175 -7.61 14.86 7.16
N LEU A 176 -7.29 13.76 7.85
CA LEU A 176 -8.27 12.76 8.28
C LEU A 176 -9.37 13.39 9.14
N LYS A 177 -9.03 14.32 10.03
CA LYS A 177 -10.02 15.05 10.84
C LYS A 177 -10.90 15.93 9.97
N ARG A 178 -10.32 16.70 9.04
CA ARG A 178 -11.04 17.57 8.10
C ARG A 178 -12.02 16.79 7.22
N LEU A 179 -11.64 15.59 6.81
CA LEU A 179 -12.46 14.68 5.98
C LEU A 179 -13.48 13.86 6.78
N GLY A 180 -13.51 14.00 8.13
CA GLY A 180 -14.39 13.21 9.00
C GLY A 180 -13.98 11.75 9.17
N LEU A 181 -12.81 11.36 8.67
CA LEU A 181 -12.32 9.97 8.68
C LEU A 181 -11.62 9.60 9.99
N LEU A 182 -11.15 10.59 10.76
CA LEU A 182 -10.38 10.33 12.00
C LEU A 182 -11.21 9.60 13.07
N TYR A 183 -12.54 9.77 13.06
CA TYR A 183 -13.42 9.09 14.03
C TYR A 183 -13.51 7.57 13.81
N SER A 184 -13.19 7.10 12.60
CA SER A 184 -13.19 5.68 12.23
C SER A 184 -11.78 5.14 11.92
N THR A 185 -10.73 5.95 12.13
CA THR A 185 -9.35 5.60 11.82
C THR A 185 -8.46 5.78 13.05
N LEU A 186 -7.86 4.69 13.50
CA LEU A 186 -6.83 4.74 14.54
C LEU A 186 -5.47 5.03 13.88
N VAL A 187 -4.81 6.10 14.31
CA VAL A 187 -3.45 6.45 13.88
C VAL A 187 -2.50 6.11 15.01
N ILE A 188 -1.52 5.26 14.74
CA ILE A 188 -0.51 4.82 15.70
C ILE A 188 0.85 5.28 15.21
N TRP A 189 1.60 5.91 16.07
CA TRP A 189 3.02 6.17 15.92
C TRP A 189 3.77 5.29 16.91
N GLY A 190 4.71 4.51 16.44
CA GLY A 190 5.50 3.60 17.28
C GLY A 190 6.83 3.25 16.65
N GLY A 191 7.75 2.73 17.47
CA GLY A 191 9.09 2.27 17.06
C GLY A 191 9.81 1.63 18.22
#